data_c87b59168f9f69459b435db02af55e6a
#
_entry.id   c87b59168f9f69459b435db02af55e6a
#
_cell.length_a   1.000
_cell.length_b   1.000
_cell.length_c   1.000
_cell.angle_alpha   90.00
_cell.angle_beta   90.00
_cell.angle_gamma   90.00
#
_symmetry.space_group_name_H-M   'P 1'
#
loop_
_entity.id
_entity.type
_entity.pdbx_description
1 polymer ?
#
loop_
_entity_poly.entity_id
_entity_poly.type
_entity_poly.pdbx_seq_one_letter_code
_entity_poly.pdbx_strand_id
1 'polypeptide(L)'
;MFEQCHARNLAVMLKGPTGCGKTRFIEFMAWRLGRPLVTISCHDDLTASDLIGRFLIRHDGTAWQDGPLTRAVREGAICYLDEVVEARQDTVVVLHPLTDYRRILPIDKTGETIHAAEGFQLVVSYNPGYQRMLKDMKPSTRQRFVALDFNFPPAEREAAIVAHEGGVDPTVARGLVGLGQRLRGLQDRGLAEVPSTRLLIAAARLITSGIPVPLACYVAIVSPLSDEPSLIGAMRDLVDATFV
;
A
#
# COMPACT_ATOMS: atom_id res chain seq x y z
N MET A 1 -9.47 0.86 -16.26
CA MET A 1 -10.44 0.70 -15.14
C MET A 1 -10.35 1.85 -14.13
N PHE A 2 -9.18 2.15 -13.54
CA PHE A 2 -9.04 3.23 -12.55
C PHE A 2 -9.52 4.60 -13.08
N GLU A 3 -9.11 5.00 -14.30
CA GLU A 3 -9.57 6.23 -14.95
C GLU A 3 -11.10 6.29 -15.11
N GLN A 4 -11.73 5.14 -15.40
CA GLN A 4 -13.18 5.07 -15.48
C GLN A 4 -13.86 5.22 -14.11
N CYS A 5 -13.24 4.71 -13.04
CA CYS A 5 -13.71 4.96 -11.68
C CYS A 5 -13.56 6.44 -11.32
N HIS A 6 -12.44 7.05 -11.67
CA HIS A 6 -12.19 8.47 -11.44
C HIS A 6 -13.22 9.35 -12.16
N ALA A 7 -13.43 9.14 -13.46
CA ALA A 7 -14.40 9.88 -14.27
C ALA A 7 -15.84 9.76 -13.76
N ARG A 8 -16.16 8.70 -13.00
CA ARG A 8 -17.48 8.46 -12.41
C ARG A 8 -17.55 8.71 -10.91
N ASN A 9 -16.50 9.28 -10.33
CA ASN A 9 -16.42 9.58 -8.89
C ASN A 9 -16.60 8.35 -7.99
N LEU A 10 -16.17 7.17 -8.44
CA LEU A 10 -16.27 5.93 -7.66
C LEU A 10 -15.05 5.78 -6.76
N ALA A 11 -15.29 5.46 -5.49
CA ALA A 11 -14.24 5.12 -4.57
C ALA A 11 -13.59 3.76 -4.95
N VAL A 12 -12.27 3.66 -4.81
CA VAL A 12 -11.51 2.49 -5.28
C VAL A 12 -10.79 1.82 -4.11
N MET A 13 -10.79 0.49 -4.10
CA MET A 13 -10.00 -0.34 -3.20
C MET A 13 -8.94 -1.08 -3.99
N LEU A 14 -7.67 -0.86 -3.68
CA LEU A 14 -6.54 -1.61 -4.22
C LEU A 14 -6.29 -2.82 -3.33
N LYS A 15 -6.67 -4.00 -3.79
CA LYS A 15 -6.61 -5.25 -3.02
C LYS A 15 -5.46 -6.12 -3.49
N GLY A 16 -4.55 -6.50 -2.60
CA GLY A 16 -3.43 -7.38 -2.96
C GLY A 16 -2.31 -7.40 -1.92
N PRO A 17 -1.30 -8.28 -2.11
CA PRO A 17 -0.24 -8.48 -1.15
C PRO A 17 0.61 -7.23 -0.91
N THR A 18 1.33 -7.21 0.20
CA THR A 18 2.29 -6.15 0.52
C THR A 18 3.41 -6.12 -0.52
N GLY A 19 3.82 -4.90 -0.93
CA GLY A 19 4.96 -4.71 -1.85
C GLY A 19 4.74 -5.15 -3.30
N CYS A 20 3.48 -5.36 -3.73
CA CYS A 20 3.13 -5.64 -5.13
C CYS A 20 2.98 -4.38 -6.00
N GLY A 21 3.22 -3.18 -5.46
CA GLY A 21 3.24 -1.93 -6.22
C GLY A 21 1.98 -1.07 -6.14
N LYS A 22 1.06 -1.28 -5.20
CA LYS A 22 -0.18 -0.47 -5.04
C LYS A 22 0.10 1.03 -4.91
N THR A 23 1.04 1.41 -4.04
CA THR A 23 1.41 2.83 -3.82
C THR A 23 2.03 3.44 -5.08
N ARG A 24 2.95 2.73 -5.76
CA ARG A 24 3.52 3.19 -7.03
C ARG A 24 2.46 3.37 -8.12
N PHE A 25 1.48 2.48 -8.15
CA PHE A 25 0.36 2.59 -9.08
C PHE A 25 -0.45 3.87 -8.83
N ILE A 26 -0.75 4.21 -7.56
CA ILE A 26 -1.55 5.41 -7.28
C ILE A 26 -0.77 6.70 -7.55
N GLU A 27 0.54 6.73 -7.25
CA GLU A 27 1.44 7.82 -7.62
C GLU A 27 1.43 8.05 -9.14
N PHE A 28 1.57 6.98 -9.92
CA PHE A 28 1.50 7.05 -11.39
C PHE A 28 0.14 7.53 -11.88
N MET A 29 -0.95 7.04 -11.29
CA MET A 29 -2.30 7.46 -11.71
C MET A 29 -2.60 8.90 -11.35
N ALA A 30 -2.14 9.40 -10.21
CA ALA A 30 -2.26 10.79 -9.82
C ALA A 30 -1.51 11.71 -10.81
N TRP A 31 -0.27 11.35 -11.15
CA TRP A 31 0.50 12.04 -12.18
C TRP A 31 -0.21 12.03 -13.55
N ARG A 32 -0.68 10.86 -13.98
CA ARG A 32 -1.36 10.67 -15.27
C ARG A 32 -2.66 11.47 -15.39
N LEU A 33 -3.39 11.60 -14.29
CA LEU A 33 -4.65 12.36 -14.23
C LEU A 33 -4.42 13.86 -13.95
N GLY A 34 -3.16 14.28 -13.71
CA GLY A 34 -2.84 15.65 -13.34
C GLY A 34 -3.51 16.10 -12.04
N ARG A 35 -3.69 15.17 -11.06
CA ARG A 35 -4.33 15.43 -9.79
C ARG A 35 -3.33 15.39 -8.64
N PRO A 36 -3.47 16.27 -7.64
CA PRO A 36 -2.70 16.16 -6.40
C PRO A 36 -2.97 14.81 -5.73
N LEU A 37 -1.94 14.24 -5.08
CA LEU A 37 -2.06 13.03 -4.28
C LEU A 37 -1.84 13.36 -2.81
N VAL A 38 -2.81 13.01 -1.98
CA VAL A 38 -2.71 13.05 -0.52
C VAL A 38 -2.66 11.63 0.00
N THR A 39 -1.50 11.21 0.50
CA THR A 39 -1.31 9.86 1.07
C THR A 39 -1.40 9.92 2.59
N ILE A 40 -2.14 8.99 3.16
CA ILE A 40 -2.35 8.82 4.60
C ILE A 40 -2.02 7.38 4.96
N SER A 41 -1.00 7.17 5.79
CA SER A 41 -0.71 5.85 6.36
C SER A 41 -1.65 5.59 7.53
N CYS A 42 -2.41 4.52 7.43
CA CYS A 42 -3.33 4.11 8.51
C CYS A 42 -2.59 3.31 9.58
N HIS A 43 -2.95 3.53 10.83
CA HIS A 43 -2.45 2.83 12.01
C HIS A 43 -3.46 2.93 13.15
N ASP A 44 -3.28 2.15 14.21
CA ASP A 44 -4.23 2.05 15.33
C ASP A 44 -4.52 3.38 16.05
N ASP A 45 -3.54 4.28 16.08
CA ASP A 45 -3.68 5.57 16.77
C ASP A 45 -4.29 6.67 15.88
N LEU A 46 -4.52 6.38 14.58
CA LEU A 46 -5.13 7.34 13.66
C LEU A 46 -6.58 7.61 14.05
N THR A 47 -6.88 8.86 14.36
CA THR A 47 -8.23 9.30 14.76
C THR A 47 -8.97 10.01 13.62
N ALA A 48 -10.29 10.10 13.74
CA ALA A 48 -11.10 10.92 12.82
C ALA A 48 -10.66 12.39 12.80
N SER A 49 -10.18 12.91 13.95
CA SER A 49 -9.66 14.29 14.03
C SER A 49 -8.36 14.47 13.25
N ASP A 50 -7.52 13.46 13.16
CA ASP A 50 -6.29 13.53 12.37
C ASP A 50 -6.60 13.56 10.87
N LEU A 51 -7.67 12.88 10.45
CA LEU A 51 -8.15 12.92 9.06
C LEU A 51 -8.86 14.23 8.71
N ILE A 52 -9.80 14.65 9.56
CA ILE A 52 -10.69 15.81 9.29
C ILE A 52 -10.00 17.12 9.62
N GLY A 53 -9.42 17.23 10.82
CA GLY A 53 -8.82 18.47 11.30
C GLY A 53 -9.06 18.72 12.78
N ARG A 54 -8.39 19.74 13.27
CA ARG A 54 -8.40 20.11 14.69
C ARG A 54 -8.23 21.61 14.89
N PHE A 55 -8.70 22.12 16.04
CA PHE A 55 -8.36 23.45 16.49
C PHE A 55 -6.92 23.49 17.03
N LEU A 56 -6.18 24.49 16.60
CA LEU A 56 -4.84 24.79 17.13
C LEU A 56 -4.90 26.08 17.94
N ILE A 57 -4.20 26.09 19.07
CA ILE A 57 -4.01 27.31 19.89
C ILE A 57 -2.90 28.13 19.21
N ARG A 58 -3.19 29.40 18.94
CA ARG A 58 -2.27 30.41 18.41
C ARG A 58 -2.18 31.58 19.36
N HIS A 59 -1.26 32.53 19.09
CA HIS A 59 -1.08 33.74 19.91
C HIS A 59 -2.36 34.57 20.01
N ASP A 60 -3.19 34.56 18.97
CA ASP A 60 -4.39 35.36 18.77
C ASP A 60 -5.71 34.58 19.00
N GLY A 61 -5.62 33.35 19.51
CA GLY A 61 -6.78 32.51 19.79
C GLY A 61 -6.67 31.10 19.25
N THR A 62 -7.82 30.47 18.99
CA THR A 62 -7.92 29.16 18.38
C THR A 62 -8.25 29.27 16.90
N ALA A 63 -7.48 28.59 16.06
CA ALA A 63 -7.75 28.48 14.62
C ALA A 63 -7.98 27.03 14.21
N TRP A 64 -8.95 26.81 13.34
CA TRP A 64 -9.16 25.50 12.73
C TRP A 64 -8.06 25.21 11.72
N GLN A 65 -7.56 23.97 11.74
CA GLN A 65 -6.64 23.45 10.72
C GLN A 65 -7.24 22.20 10.09
N ASP A 66 -7.44 22.26 8.77
CA ASP A 66 -7.89 21.12 7.99
C ASP A 66 -6.89 19.97 8.06
N GLY A 67 -7.41 18.77 8.28
CA GLY A 67 -6.65 17.52 8.15
C GLY A 67 -6.43 17.13 6.69
N PRO A 68 -5.63 16.07 6.45
CA PRO A 68 -5.30 15.65 5.10
C PRO A 68 -6.51 15.23 4.25
N LEU A 69 -7.50 14.56 4.85
CA LEU A 69 -8.74 14.20 4.15
C LEU A 69 -9.52 15.44 3.73
N THR A 70 -9.70 16.39 4.65
CA THR A 70 -10.44 17.64 4.37
C THR A 70 -9.77 18.44 3.26
N ARG A 71 -8.43 18.56 3.29
CA ARG A 71 -7.68 19.21 2.20
C ARG A 71 -7.90 18.52 0.87
N ALA A 72 -7.78 17.19 0.84
CA ALA A 72 -8.01 16.42 -0.38
C ALA A 72 -9.42 16.63 -0.95
N VAL A 73 -10.45 16.67 -0.08
CA VAL A 73 -11.85 16.90 -0.46
C VAL A 73 -12.05 18.29 -1.06
N ARG A 74 -11.44 19.33 -0.45
CA ARG A 74 -11.53 20.71 -0.93
C ARG A 74 -10.78 20.96 -2.23
N GLU A 75 -9.62 20.32 -2.39
CA GLU A 75 -8.71 20.52 -3.53
C GLU A 75 -9.05 19.64 -4.74
N GLY A 76 -9.96 18.69 -4.61
CA GLY A 76 -10.26 17.73 -5.68
C GLY A 76 -9.09 16.76 -5.92
N ALA A 77 -8.35 16.42 -4.86
CA ALA A 77 -7.20 15.55 -4.91
C ALA A 77 -7.60 14.05 -4.87
N ILE A 78 -6.68 13.17 -5.26
CA ILE A 78 -6.76 11.75 -4.95
C ILE A 78 -6.30 11.58 -3.50
N CYS A 79 -7.21 11.10 -2.64
CA CYS A 79 -6.92 10.79 -1.24
C CYS A 79 -6.69 9.27 -1.11
N TYR A 80 -5.45 8.88 -0.82
CA TYR A 80 -5.04 7.49 -0.69
C TYR A 80 -4.78 7.14 0.78
N LEU A 81 -5.62 6.26 1.33
CA LEU A 81 -5.41 5.68 2.65
C LEU A 81 -4.71 4.33 2.49
N ASP A 82 -3.44 4.27 2.88
CA ASP A 82 -2.65 3.04 2.82
C ASP A 82 -2.92 2.19 4.06
N GLU A 83 -3.13 0.88 3.84
CA GLU A 83 -3.43 -0.12 4.87
C GLU A 83 -4.65 0.25 5.73
N VAL A 84 -5.78 0.59 5.09
CA VAL A 84 -6.99 1.13 5.74
C VAL A 84 -7.53 0.25 6.89
N VAL A 85 -7.24 -1.03 6.90
CA VAL A 85 -7.66 -1.97 7.95
C VAL A 85 -6.88 -1.82 9.26
N GLU A 86 -5.70 -1.17 9.21
CA GLU A 86 -4.93 -0.85 10.40
C GLU A 86 -5.55 0.33 11.17
N ALA A 87 -6.37 1.15 10.52
CA ALA A 87 -7.12 2.19 11.22
C ALA A 87 -8.26 1.60 12.06
N ARG A 88 -8.61 2.31 13.12
CA ARG A 88 -9.78 1.97 13.94
C ARG A 88 -11.06 2.05 13.12
N GLN A 89 -12.02 1.18 13.42
CA GLN A 89 -13.29 1.11 12.69
C GLN A 89 -14.11 2.40 12.76
N ASP A 90 -14.06 3.12 13.89
CA ASP A 90 -14.71 4.42 14.08
C ASP A 90 -14.10 5.49 13.17
N THR A 91 -12.79 5.45 12.95
CA THR A 91 -12.09 6.34 12.03
C THR A 91 -12.51 6.10 10.56
N VAL A 92 -12.68 4.84 10.17
CA VAL A 92 -13.07 4.48 8.80
C VAL A 92 -14.51 4.90 8.45
N VAL A 93 -15.41 5.00 9.44
CA VAL A 93 -16.80 5.43 9.23
C VAL A 93 -16.89 6.86 8.67
N VAL A 94 -15.95 7.73 8.99
CA VAL A 94 -15.87 9.10 8.46
C VAL A 94 -15.81 9.15 6.93
N LEU A 95 -15.30 8.08 6.30
CA LEU A 95 -15.17 7.99 4.84
C LEU A 95 -16.51 7.71 4.14
N HIS A 96 -17.50 7.15 4.85
CA HIS A 96 -18.73 6.65 4.23
C HIS A 96 -19.51 7.70 3.43
N PRO A 97 -19.73 8.95 3.91
CA PRO A 97 -20.47 9.94 3.14
C PRO A 97 -19.72 10.43 1.88
N LEU A 98 -18.41 10.19 1.80
CA LEU A 98 -17.59 10.49 0.62
C LEU A 98 -17.65 9.39 -0.44
N THR A 99 -18.10 8.17 -0.07
CA THR A 99 -18.16 7.01 -0.94
C THR A 99 -19.54 6.76 -1.55
N ASP A 100 -20.52 7.57 -1.20
CA ASP A 100 -21.87 7.49 -1.76
C ASP A 100 -22.23 8.71 -2.62
N TYR A 101 -23.46 8.75 -3.13
CA TYR A 101 -23.94 9.81 -4.03
C TYR A 101 -23.88 11.21 -3.44
N ARG A 102 -23.86 11.35 -2.12
CA ARG A 102 -23.81 12.65 -1.43
C ARG A 102 -22.45 13.35 -1.60
N ARG A 103 -21.36 12.59 -1.60
CA ARG A 103 -19.99 13.07 -1.74
C ARG A 103 -19.70 14.25 -0.81
N ILE A 104 -20.02 14.08 0.46
CA ILE A 104 -19.87 15.15 1.48
C ILE A 104 -18.94 14.69 2.60
N LEU A 105 -18.28 15.65 3.24
CA LEU A 105 -17.53 15.50 4.48
C LEU A 105 -18.11 16.42 5.54
N PRO A 106 -18.87 15.90 6.53
CA PRO A 106 -19.32 16.69 7.66
C PRO A 106 -18.14 16.98 8.60
N ILE A 107 -18.03 18.22 9.07
CA ILE A 107 -17.06 18.64 10.09
C ILE A 107 -17.85 19.10 11.32
N ASP A 108 -18.21 18.18 12.18
CA ASP A 108 -19.07 18.45 13.35
C ASP A 108 -18.52 19.56 14.25
N LYS A 109 -17.18 19.66 14.37
CA LYS A 109 -16.52 20.66 15.22
C LYS A 109 -16.69 22.10 14.75
N THR A 110 -16.88 22.32 13.46
CA THR A 110 -17.11 23.65 12.87
C THR A 110 -18.55 23.86 12.40
N GLY A 111 -19.36 22.79 12.38
CA GLY A 111 -20.72 22.81 11.81
C GLY A 111 -20.73 22.89 10.28
N GLU A 112 -19.60 22.75 9.61
CA GLU A 112 -19.48 22.82 8.15
C GLU A 112 -19.74 21.45 7.52
N THR A 113 -20.40 21.44 6.36
CA THR A 113 -20.48 20.27 5.48
C THR A 113 -19.82 20.61 4.16
N ILE A 114 -18.73 19.92 3.83
CA ILE A 114 -17.97 20.14 2.61
C ILE A 114 -18.44 19.18 1.52
N HIS A 115 -18.78 19.70 0.35
CA HIS A 115 -18.97 18.90 -0.85
C HIS A 115 -17.62 18.62 -1.50
N ALA A 116 -17.39 17.36 -1.89
CA ALA A 116 -16.15 16.99 -2.55
C ALA A 116 -16.01 17.76 -3.88
N ALA A 117 -14.89 18.45 -4.03
CA ALA A 117 -14.55 19.19 -5.23
C ALA A 117 -14.42 18.26 -6.44
N GLU A 118 -14.52 18.83 -7.64
CA GLU A 118 -14.32 18.09 -8.88
C GLU A 118 -12.93 17.46 -8.93
N GLY A 119 -12.90 16.16 -9.27
CA GLY A 119 -11.67 15.37 -9.33
C GLY A 119 -11.28 14.69 -8.01
N PHE A 120 -11.97 14.97 -6.91
CA PHE A 120 -11.76 14.21 -5.68
C PHE A 120 -12.07 12.73 -5.89
N GLN A 121 -11.13 11.88 -5.50
CA GLN A 121 -11.32 10.43 -5.47
C GLN A 121 -10.75 9.83 -4.19
N LEU A 122 -11.54 9.02 -3.51
CA LEU A 122 -11.09 8.24 -2.38
C LEU A 122 -10.54 6.90 -2.86
N VAL A 123 -9.32 6.56 -2.42
CA VAL A 123 -8.67 5.30 -2.71
C VAL A 123 -8.17 4.70 -1.39
N VAL A 124 -8.38 3.41 -1.21
CA VAL A 124 -7.87 2.69 -0.03
C VAL A 124 -7.04 1.50 -0.48
N SER A 125 -6.02 1.10 0.30
CA SER A 125 -5.37 -0.18 0.11
C SER A 125 -5.84 -1.20 1.14
N TYR A 126 -5.88 -2.45 0.70
CA TYR A 126 -6.30 -3.59 1.49
C TYR A 126 -5.44 -4.81 1.18
N ASN A 127 -4.90 -5.46 2.21
CA ASN A 127 -4.14 -6.69 2.08
C ASN A 127 -4.92 -7.87 2.69
N PRO A 128 -5.58 -8.73 1.89
CA PRO A 128 -6.41 -9.81 2.41
C PRO A 128 -5.64 -10.96 3.06
N GLY A 129 -4.33 -11.09 2.81
CA GLY A 129 -3.50 -12.20 3.29
C GLY A 129 -3.00 -12.03 4.72
N TYR A 130 -2.78 -10.81 5.14
CA TYR A 130 -2.17 -10.49 6.44
C TYR A 130 -3.11 -10.66 7.64
N GLN A 131 -4.42 -10.82 7.40
CA GLN A 131 -5.46 -10.56 8.39
C GLN A 131 -6.24 -11.78 8.86
N ARG A 132 -5.74 -12.97 8.62
CA ARG A 132 -6.46 -14.19 9.06
C ARG A 132 -6.75 -14.26 10.57
N MET A 133 -6.24 -13.31 11.38
CA MET A 133 -6.42 -13.40 12.83
C MET A 133 -7.06 -12.20 13.55
N LEU A 134 -7.03 -10.95 13.08
CA LEU A 134 -7.41 -9.84 13.98
C LEU A 134 -8.27 -8.69 13.42
N LYS A 135 -8.14 -8.28 12.15
CA LYS A 135 -8.90 -7.12 11.64
C LYS A 135 -9.36 -7.34 10.20
N ASP A 136 -10.65 -7.36 9.96
CA ASP A 136 -11.24 -7.32 8.61
C ASP A 136 -12.13 -6.09 8.45
N MET A 137 -12.22 -5.59 7.23
CA MET A 137 -13.12 -4.47 6.92
C MET A 137 -14.56 -4.94 6.94
N LYS A 138 -15.44 -4.22 7.64
CA LYS A 138 -16.87 -4.52 7.67
C LYS A 138 -17.44 -4.66 6.25
N PRO A 139 -18.31 -5.64 6.00
CA PRO A 139 -18.96 -5.81 4.69
C PRO A 139 -19.62 -4.53 4.17
N SER A 140 -20.28 -3.77 5.05
CA SER A 140 -20.92 -2.50 4.70
C SER A 140 -19.93 -1.42 4.21
N THR A 141 -18.69 -1.44 4.69
CA THR A 141 -17.62 -0.55 4.22
C THR A 141 -17.06 -1.06 2.89
N ARG A 142 -16.79 -2.38 2.78
CA ARG A 142 -16.24 -2.98 1.56
C ARG A 142 -17.13 -2.77 0.34
N GLN A 143 -18.44 -2.89 0.49
CA GLN A 143 -19.42 -2.73 -0.59
C GLN A 143 -19.51 -1.30 -1.15
N ARG A 144 -18.81 -0.33 -0.55
CA ARG A 144 -18.76 1.06 -1.02
C ARG A 144 -17.65 1.32 -2.02
N PHE A 145 -16.78 0.34 -2.26
CA PHE A 145 -15.59 0.49 -3.12
C PHE A 145 -15.65 -0.43 -4.33
N VAL A 146 -15.15 0.07 -5.44
CA VAL A 146 -14.79 -0.77 -6.59
C VAL A 146 -13.42 -1.39 -6.30
N ALA A 147 -13.35 -2.71 -6.24
CA ALA A 147 -12.10 -3.41 -5.95
C ALA A 147 -11.28 -3.64 -7.24
N LEU A 148 -10.00 -3.27 -7.18
CA LEU A 148 -9.00 -3.61 -8.19
C LEU A 148 -7.99 -4.57 -7.56
N ASP A 149 -7.94 -5.79 -8.09
CA ASP A 149 -7.04 -6.82 -7.58
C ASP A 149 -5.62 -6.61 -8.10
N PHE A 150 -4.66 -6.63 -7.18
CA PHE A 150 -3.24 -6.55 -7.41
C PHE A 150 -2.57 -7.86 -7.04
N ASN A 151 -1.68 -8.31 -7.90
CA ASN A 151 -0.80 -9.44 -7.67
C ASN A 151 0.65 -9.04 -7.97
N PHE A 152 1.59 -9.90 -7.62
CA PHE A 152 2.96 -9.71 -8.07
C PHE A 152 3.00 -9.72 -9.61
N PRO A 153 3.88 -8.92 -10.23
CA PRO A 153 4.01 -8.90 -11.67
C PRO A 153 4.39 -10.28 -12.23
N PRO A 154 4.05 -10.59 -13.49
CA PRO A 154 4.61 -11.75 -14.18
C PRO A 154 6.14 -11.72 -14.16
N ALA A 155 6.78 -12.92 -14.11
CA ALA A 155 8.22 -13.08 -13.87
C ALA A 155 9.11 -12.15 -14.71
N GLU A 156 8.87 -12.08 -16.02
CA GLU A 156 9.66 -11.24 -16.93
C GLU A 156 9.53 -9.75 -16.62
N ARG A 157 8.32 -9.32 -16.26
CA ARG A 157 8.09 -7.92 -15.88
C ARG A 157 8.68 -7.61 -14.52
N GLU A 158 8.56 -8.53 -13.57
CA GLU A 158 9.15 -8.37 -12.25
C GLU A 158 10.68 -8.31 -12.35
N ALA A 159 11.30 -9.16 -13.18
CA ALA A 159 12.74 -9.14 -13.44
C ALA A 159 13.20 -7.80 -14.05
N ALA A 160 12.43 -7.26 -15.01
CA ALA A 160 12.73 -5.94 -15.56
C ALA A 160 12.64 -4.83 -14.50
N ILE A 161 11.66 -4.87 -13.60
CA ILE A 161 11.52 -3.94 -12.48
C ILE A 161 12.73 -4.07 -11.53
N VAL A 162 13.09 -5.31 -11.14
CA VAL A 162 14.21 -5.58 -10.22
C VAL A 162 15.54 -5.13 -10.85
N ALA A 163 15.77 -5.39 -12.13
CA ALA A 163 16.96 -4.95 -12.84
C ALA A 163 17.06 -3.40 -12.87
N HIS A 164 15.98 -2.73 -13.23
CA HIS A 164 15.95 -1.27 -13.34
C HIS A 164 16.08 -0.59 -11.98
N GLU A 165 15.27 -0.97 -11.00
CA GLU A 165 15.24 -0.33 -9.66
C GLU A 165 16.42 -0.74 -8.77
N GLY A 166 16.95 -1.94 -8.98
CA GLY A 166 18.09 -2.50 -8.24
C GLY A 166 19.44 -2.20 -8.88
N GLY A 167 19.48 -1.84 -10.17
CA GLY A 167 20.72 -1.57 -10.91
C GLY A 167 21.57 -2.81 -11.17
N VAL A 168 20.98 -4.00 -11.20
CA VAL A 168 21.69 -5.27 -11.44
C VAL A 168 21.53 -5.76 -12.89
N ASP A 169 22.43 -6.66 -13.29
CA ASP A 169 22.32 -7.36 -14.58
C ASP A 169 20.98 -8.11 -14.68
N PRO A 170 20.33 -8.14 -15.86
CA PRO A 170 19.09 -8.86 -16.08
C PRO A 170 19.12 -10.34 -15.70
N THR A 171 20.28 -10.99 -15.79
CA THR A 171 20.45 -12.39 -15.39
C THR A 171 20.33 -12.55 -13.88
N VAL A 172 20.97 -11.67 -13.11
CA VAL A 172 20.85 -11.62 -11.65
C VAL A 172 19.40 -11.32 -11.24
N ALA A 173 18.76 -10.36 -11.90
CA ALA A 173 17.37 -10.02 -11.64
C ALA A 173 16.42 -11.22 -11.87
N ARG A 174 16.61 -11.97 -12.95
CA ARG A 174 15.86 -13.22 -13.21
C ARG A 174 16.09 -14.26 -12.11
N GLY A 175 17.35 -14.41 -11.65
CA GLY A 175 17.67 -15.30 -10.53
C GLY A 175 16.93 -14.90 -9.24
N LEU A 176 16.94 -13.61 -8.88
CA LEU A 176 16.23 -13.10 -7.72
C LEU A 176 14.71 -13.32 -7.82
N VAL A 177 14.13 -13.08 -9.00
CA VAL A 177 12.69 -13.33 -9.22
C VAL A 177 12.36 -14.81 -9.17
N GLY A 178 13.21 -15.67 -9.74
CA GLY A 178 13.06 -17.14 -9.65
C GLY A 178 13.09 -17.63 -8.20
N LEU A 179 14.01 -17.12 -7.39
CA LEU A 179 14.03 -17.36 -5.94
C LEU A 179 12.73 -16.87 -5.29
N GLY A 180 12.32 -15.64 -5.58
CA GLY A 180 11.07 -15.06 -5.04
C GLY A 180 9.85 -15.92 -5.35
N GLN A 181 9.72 -16.43 -6.57
CA GLN A 181 8.60 -17.30 -6.98
C GLN A 181 8.61 -18.64 -6.23
N ARG A 182 9.78 -19.26 -6.05
CA ARG A 182 9.89 -20.51 -5.28
C ARG A 182 9.48 -20.29 -3.82
N LEU A 183 9.94 -19.21 -3.20
CA LEU A 183 9.57 -18.87 -1.83
C LEU A 183 8.08 -18.56 -1.70
N ARG A 184 7.47 -17.86 -2.65
CA ARG A 184 6.01 -17.61 -2.68
C ARG A 184 5.21 -18.89 -2.76
N GLY A 185 5.73 -19.92 -3.45
CA GLY A 185 5.14 -21.26 -3.49
C GLY A 185 5.17 -22.01 -2.15
N LEU A 186 5.88 -21.53 -1.14
CA LEU A 186 5.94 -22.10 0.21
C LEU A 186 4.91 -21.50 1.19
N GLN A 187 4.09 -20.54 0.75
CA GLN A 187 3.09 -19.87 1.62
C GLN A 187 2.14 -20.87 2.29
N ASP A 188 1.72 -21.90 1.56
CA ASP A 188 0.84 -22.95 2.10
C ASP A 188 1.58 -24.02 2.93
N ARG A 189 2.91 -23.90 3.06
CA ARG A 189 3.78 -24.83 3.78
C ARG A 189 4.41 -24.24 5.05
N GLY A 190 3.78 -23.23 5.63
CA GLY A 190 4.19 -22.65 6.91
C GLY A 190 4.94 -21.32 6.83
N LEU A 191 5.22 -20.81 5.63
CA LEU A 191 5.77 -19.46 5.49
C LEU A 191 4.64 -18.44 5.64
N ALA A 192 4.64 -17.72 6.77
CA ALA A 192 3.59 -16.74 7.07
C ALA A 192 3.59 -15.55 6.09
N GLU A 193 4.77 -15.08 5.72
CA GLU A 193 4.98 -13.98 4.76
C GLU A 193 5.77 -14.45 3.54
N VAL A 194 5.46 -13.86 2.40
CA VAL A 194 6.14 -14.17 1.14
C VAL A 194 6.98 -12.98 0.67
N PRO A 195 8.10 -13.24 -0.06
CA PRO A 195 8.96 -12.17 -0.52
C PRO A 195 8.22 -11.25 -1.50
N SER A 196 8.16 -9.98 -1.16
CA SER A 196 7.63 -8.93 -2.03
C SER A 196 8.66 -8.51 -3.08
N THR A 197 8.20 -7.89 -4.17
CA THR A 197 9.12 -7.26 -5.15
C THR A 197 10.05 -6.23 -4.49
N ARG A 198 9.60 -5.58 -3.40
CA ARG A 198 10.43 -4.66 -2.60
C ARG A 198 11.66 -5.34 -2.00
N LEU A 199 11.52 -6.56 -1.46
CA LEU A 199 12.65 -7.32 -0.91
C LEU A 199 13.62 -7.75 -2.01
N LEU A 200 13.12 -8.14 -3.19
CA LEU A 200 13.96 -8.47 -4.34
C LEU A 200 14.77 -7.26 -4.82
N ILE A 201 14.16 -6.09 -4.87
CA ILE A 201 14.87 -4.83 -5.20
C ILE A 201 15.91 -4.49 -4.13
N ALA A 202 15.62 -4.70 -2.85
CA ALA A 202 16.57 -4.48 -1.76
C ALA A 202 17.80 -5.39 -1.91
N ALA A 203 17.59 -6.69 -2.17
CA ALA A 203 18.68 -7.62 -2.44
C ALA A 203 19.51 -7.17 -3.66
N ALA A 204 18.85 -6.77 -4.76
CA ALA A 204 19.52 -6.28 -5.95
C ALA A 204 20.41 -5.06 -5.66
N ARG A 205 19.93 -4.09 -4.88
CA ARG A 205 20.71 -2.91 -4.49
C ARG A 205 21.93 -3.25 -3.64
N LEU A 206 21.82 -4.24 -2.74
CA LEU A 206 22.96 -4.73 -1.98
C LEU A 206 24.00 -5.39 -2.89
N ILE A 207 23.56 -6.19 -3.86
CA ILE A 207 24.43 -6.81 -4.86
C ILE A 207 25.18 -5.73 -5.66
N THR A 208 24.48 -4.71 -6.12
CA THR A 208 25.07 -3.58 -6.87
C THR A 208 26.10 -2.82 -6.02
N SER A 209 25.93 -2.79 -4.70
CA SER A 209 26.91 -2.19 -3.77
C SER A 209 28.13 -3.08 -3.48
N GLY A 210 28.23 -4.26 -4.10
CA GLY A 210 29.35 -5.17 -3.94
C GLY A 210 29.17 -6.26 -2.89
N ILE A 211 27.98 -6.41 -2.31
CA ILE A 211 27.67 -7.52 -1.39
C ILE A 211 27.50 -8.80 -2.19
N PRO A 212 28.13 -9.93 -1.78
CA PRO A 212 27.96 -11.23 -2.44
C PRO A 212 26.48 -11.64 -2.49
N VAL A 213 26.05 -12.21 -3.63
CA VAL A 213 24.64 -12.56 -3.90
C VAL A 213 24.01 -13.40 -2.78
N PRO A 214 24.63 -14.48 -2.27
CA PRO A 214 24.02 -15.27 -1.19
C PRO A 214 23.80 -14.47 0.08
N LEU A 215 24.75 -13.61 0.45
CA LEU A 215 24.64 -12.76 1.64
C LEU A 215 23.56 -11.68 1.46
N ALA A 216 23.48 -11.04 0.28
CA ALA A 216 22.44 -10.06 -0.04
C ALA A 216 21.04 -10.70 0.02
N CYS A 217 20.87 -11.90 -0.54
CA CYS A 217 19.61 -12.65 -0.46
C CYS A 217 19.26 -13.01 0.98
N TYR A 218 20.25 -13.42 1.77
CA TYR A 218 20.01 -13.77 3.17
C TYR A 218 19.49 -12.58 3.97
N VAL A 219 20.20 -11.44 3.93
CA VAL A 219 19.84 -10.28 4.76
C VAL A 219 18.60 -9.53 4.27
N ALA A 220 18.35 -9.50 2.95
CA ALA A 220 17.25 -8.74 2.38
C ALA A 220 15.99 -9.57 2.13
N ILE A 221 16.09 -10.91 1.99
CA ILE A 221 14.93 -11.74 1.66
C ILE A 221 14.68 -12.76 2.78
N VAL A 222 15.67 -13.56 3.16
CA VAL A 222 15.45 -14.68 4.08
C VAL A 222 15.17 -14.19 5.51
N SER A 223 16.06 -13.39 6.05
CA SER A 223 15.99 -12.91 7.44
C SER A 223 14.70 -12.11 7.75
N PRO A 224 14.17 -11.26 6.86
CA PRO A 224 12.91 -10.56 7.12
C PRO A 224 11.65 -11.43 7.05
N LEU A 225 11.71 -12.64 6.49
CA LEU A 225 10.53 -13.49 6.29
C LEU A 225 10.25 -14.44 7.45
N SER A 226 11.26 -14.80 8.25
CA SER A 226 11.08 -15.73 9.37
C SER A 226 12.24 -15.65 10.36
N ASP A 227 11.93 -15.85 11.64
CA ASP A 227 12.89 -16.06 12.72
C ASP A 227 13.05 -17.56 13.05
N GLU A 228 12.28 -18.43 12.41
CA GLU A 228 12.31 -19.88 12.68
C GLU A 228 13.54 -20.55 12.03
N PRO A 229 14.45 -21.19 12.81
CA PRO A 229 15.70 -21.73 12.28
C PRO A 229 15.52 -22.75 11.17
N SER A 230 14.49 -23.60 11.24
CA SER A 230 14.20 -24.62 10.23
C SER A 230 13.78 -24.01 8.89
N LEU A 231 12.94 -22.97 8.91
CA LEU A 231 12.54 -22.23 7.69
C LEU A 231 13.71 -21.43 7.12
N ILE A 232 14.50 -20.77 7.98
CA ILE A 232 15.70 -20.05 7.56
C ILE A 232 16.67 -21.01 6.85
N GLY A 233 16.91 -22.21 7.40
CA GLY A 233 17.75 -23.22 6.79
C GLY A 233 17.27 -23.63 5.39
N ALA A 234 15.99 -23.99 5.27
CA ALA A 234 15.39 -24.35 3.99
C ALA A 234 15.44 -23.22 2.95
N MET A 235 15.23 -21.97 3.38
CA MET A 235 15.33 -20.80 2.48
C MET A 235 16.78 -20.55 2.04
N ARG A 236 17.77 -20.77 2.92
CA ARG A 236 19.20 -20.70 2.55
C ARG A 236 19.57 -21.72 1.49
N ASP A 237 19.14 -22.96 1.67
CA ASP A 237 19.39 -24.03 0.69
C ASP A 237 18.82 -23.65 -0.69
N LEU A 238 17.64 -23.00 -0.72
CA LEU A 238 17.06 -22.48 -1.96
C LEU A 238 17.88 -21.33 -2.57
N VAL A 239 18.45 -20.44 -1.77
CA VAL A 239 19.36 -19.38 -2.24
C VAL A 239 20.59 -20.00 -2.89
N ASP A 240 21.25 -20.94 -2.18
CA ASP A 240 22.45 -21.59 -2.67
C ASP A 240 22.18 -22.37 -3.96
N ALA A 241 21.06 -23.10 -4.04
CA ALA A 241 20.65 -23.82 -5.25
C ALA A 241 20.26 -22.90 -6.43
N THR A 242 20.05 -21.61 -6.19
CA THR A 242 19.65 -20.67 -7.25
C THR A 242 20.83 -19.94 -7.85
N PHE A 243 21.90 -19.71 -7.08
CA PHE A 243 23.04 -18.86 -7.45
C PHE A 243 24.39 -19.62 -7.43
N VAL A 244 24.37 -20.90 -7.62
CA VAL A 244 25.58 -21.72 -7.86
C VAL A 244 26.09 -21.54 -9.28
#